data_7dd303b98434dd6f1509f19816f777fc
#
_entry.id   7dd303b98434dd6f1509f19816f777fc
#
_cell.length_a   1.000
_cell.length_b   1.000
_cell.length_c   1.000
_cell.angle_alpha   90.00
_cell.angle_beta   90.00
_cell.angle_gamma   90.00
#
_symmetry.space_group_name_H-M   'P 1'
#
loop_
_entity.id
_entity.type
_entity.pdbx_description
1 polymer ?
#
loop_
_entity_poly.entity_id
_entity_poly.type
_entity_poly.pdbx_seq_one_letter_code
_entity_poly.pdbx_strand_id
1 'polypeptide(L)'
;MNQKRVLVIDDDRLMRNSLVDLLEAAGWSTKGLARATEAERWVAQFRPDVVLSDVRMPEMTGMELLASLKDPTPIVLISAHGDIPLAVEAMNKGAYGFVEKPYEPKRLLTILDHAADQHRMRESNARLRDRLHQLSGLDRVLIGETPVIAQVRKTISLVADSDASVLIHGETGTGKDLVARALHDVSSRCDGPFLAVNAAQFSAAQLPQIARNAAGGTLFLDEICACPSELQASLLRLIDAKEVLDPGQGVPEQVELRVISATNEDTAAAVADGRLRADLLFRLDAFGLHLPPLRERLDDLALLMLRFLGEFAGLYGVDAPELSDADMVALMAHDWPGNVRELRNVAERYTIAAWQGATGIAEVMPDAAQPQRPGLREATAAFERQMIGKAIQDHEGRMDDAAAALGIGRRTLNEKIVKLGLDKDAYL
;
A
#
# COMPACT_ATOMS: atom_id res chain seq x y z
N MET A 1 23.59 25.10 5.48
CA MET A 1 23.52 24.24 4.28
C MET A 1 24.26 22.95 4.61
N ASN A 2 23.65 21.80 4.43
CA ASN A 2 24.31 20.54 4.75
C ASN A 2 25.38 20.25 3.70
N GLN A 3 26.63 20.03 4.11
CA GLN A 3 27.78 19.78 3.25
C GLN A 3 27.50 18.55 2.34
N LYS A 4 27.83 18.63 1.04
CA LYS A 4 27.71 17.49 0.10
C LYS A 4 28.71 16.41 0.48
N ARG A 5 28.32 15.14 0.37
CA ARG A 5 29.14 13.99 0.74
C ARG A 5 29.47 13.14 -0.46
N VAL A 6 30.72 12.77 -0.60
CA VAL A 6 31.20 11.91 -1.70
C VAL A 6 32.03 10.75 -1.18
N LEU A 7 31.72 9.56 -1.69
CA LEU A 7 32.51 8.36 -1.45
C LEU A 7 33.47 8.17 -2.63
N VAL A 8 34.78 8.27 -2.41
CA VAL A 8 35.83 8.10 -3.42
C VAL A 8 36.42 6.70 -3.33
N ILE A 9 36.38 5.94 -4.42
CA ILE A 9 36.87 4.57 -4.48
C ILE A 9 37.92 4.49 -5.60
N ASP A 10 39.16 4.25 -5.23
CA ASP A 10 40.30 4.12 -6.14
C ASP A 10 41.36 3.30 -5.42
N ASP A 11 41.91 2.26 -6.04
CA ASP A 11 42.95 1.41 -5.43
C ASP A 11 44.31 2.13 -5.33
N ASP A 12 44.59 3.08 -6.26
CA ASP A 12 45.77 3.92 -6.20
C ASP A 12 45.64 4.93 -5.06
N ARG A 13 46.53 4.78 -4.06
CA ARG A 13 46.55 5.65 -2.88
C ARG A 13 46.83 7.12 -3.22
N LEU A 14 47.71 7.38 -4.20
CA LEU A 14 48.06 8.76 -4.56
C LEU A 14 46.92 9.46 -5.29
N MET A 15 46.29 8.73 -6.21
CA MET A 15 45.13 9.24 -6.94
C MET A 15 43.96 9.48 -5.99
N ARG A 16 43.62 8.49 -5.13
CA ARG A 16 42.58 8.62 -4.13
C ARG A 16 42.76 9.83 -3.22
N ASN A 17 43.98 10.01 -2.68
CA ASN A 17 44.27 11.17 -1.82
C ASN A 17 44.14 12.49 -2.58
N SER A 18 44.66 12.57 -3.82
CA SER A 18 44.53 13.77 -4.68
C SER A 18 43.07 14.13 -4.96
N LEU A 19 42.21 13.11 -5.19
CA LEU A 19 40.76 13.32 -5.37
C LEU A 19 40.09 13.81 -4.08
N VAL A 20 40.44 13.20 -2.93
CA VAL A 20 39.96 13.63 -1.63
C VAL A 20 40.34 15.06 -1.33
N ASP A 21 41.62 15.44 -1.52
CA ASP A 21 42.12 16.80 -1.28
C ASP A 21 41.42 17.84 -2.20
N LEU A 22 41.22 17.49 -3.47
CA LEU A 22 40.49 18.34 -4.43
C LEU A 22 39.03 18.58 -3.99
N LEU A 23 38.35 17.53 -3.56
CA LEU A 23 36.94 17.58 -3.18
C LEU A 23 36.77 18.30 -1.83
N GLU A 24 37.66 18.09 -0.87
CA GLU A 24 37.66 18.82 0.41
C GLU A 24 37.96 20.31 0.22
N ALA A 25 38.89 20.65 -0.66
CA ALA A 25 39.16 22.06 -1.03
C ALA A 25 37.94 22.71 -1.71
N ALA A 26 37.09 21.93 -2.39
CA ALA A 26 35.83 22.39 -2.97
C ALA A 26 34.66 22.39 -1.96
N GLY A 27 34.89 22.05 -0.69
CA GLY A 27 33.89 22.10 0.37
C GLY A 27 33.05 20.81 0.54
N TRP A 28 33.46 19.68 -0.03
CA TRP A 28 32.82 18.41 0.12
C TRP A 28 33.30 17.69 1.39
N SER A 29 32.40 16.88 1.97
CA SER A 29 32.78 15.88 2.96
C SER A 29 33.12 14.58 2.26
N THR A 30 34.30 14.07 2.43
CA THR A 30 34.82 12.95 1.65
C THR A 30 35.10 11.72 2.50
N LYS A 31 34.97 10.56 1.88
CA LYS A 31 35.44 9.29 2.41
C LYS A 31 36.16 8.52 1.30
N GLY A 32 37.44 8.21 1.50
CA GLY A 32 38.22 7.43 0.56
C GLY A 32 38.23 5.95 0.91
N LEU A 33 38.02 5.08 -0.08
CA LEU A 33 38.13 3.61 0.02
C LEU A 33 39.15 3.09 -0.98
N ALA A 34 39.90 2.08 -0.58
CA ALA A 34 40.85 1.39 -1.46
C ALA A 34 40.23 0.21 -2.22
N ARG A 35 39.01 -0.23 -1.86
CA ARG A 35 38.36 -1.42 -2.42
C ARG A 35 36.87 -1.17 -2.62
N ALA A 36 36.36 -1.59 -3.77
CA ALA A 36 34.93 -1.50 -4.07
C ALA A 36 34.07 -2.43 -3.20
N THR A 37 34.62 -3.54 -2.72
CA THR A 37 33.95 -4.51 -1.86
C THR A 37 33.44 -3.92 -0.53
N GLU A 38 34.01 -2.80 -0.08
CA GLU A 38 33.58 -2.10 1.13
C GLU A 38 32.46 -1.05 0.86
N ALA A 39 32.14 -0.80 -0.41
CA ALA A 39 31.27 0.31 -0.81
C ALA A 39 29.88 0.21 -0.20
N GLU A 40 29.21 -0.95 -0.27
CA GLU A 40 27.84 -1.14 0.24
C GLU A 40 27.73 -0.78 1.73
N ARG A 41 28.69 -1.26 2.53
CA ARG A 41 28.78 -0.92 3.95
C ARG A 41 28.92 0.58 4.20
N TRP A 42 29.81 1.24 3.42
CA TRP A 42 30.06 2.66 3.59
C TRP A 42 28.95 3.55 3.02
N VAL A 43 28.27 3.15 1.96
CA VAL A 43 27.07 3.83 1.47
C VAL A 43 25.99 3.84 2.56
N ALA A 44 25.75 2.73 3.21
CA ALA A 44 24.79 2.65 4.31
C ALA A 44 25.18 3.50 5.53
N GLN A 45 26.47 3.53 5.89
CA GLN A 45 26.97 4.22 7.09
C GLN A 45 27.21 5.71 6.85
N PHE A 46 27.86 6.08 5.74
CA PHE A 46 28.28 7.46 5.42
C PHE A 46 27.19 8.23 4.69
N ARG A 47 26.27 7.52 3.99
CA ARG A 47 25.18 8.08 3.18
C ARG A 47 25.68 9.16 2.23
N PRO A 48 26.54 8.82 1.26
CA PRO A 48 27.08 9.78 0.31
C PRO A 48 25.99 10.29 -0.64
N ASP A 49 26.10 11.53 -1.10
CA ASP A 49 25.24 12.09 -2.13
C ASP A 49 25.63 11.61 -3.53
N VAL A 50 26.90 11.15 -3.69
CA VAL A 50 27.45 10.59 -4.92
C VAL A 50 28.62 9.64 -4.60
N VAL A 51 28.77 8.59 -5.40
CA VAL A 51 29.94 7.70 -5.39
C VAL A 51 30.79 8.02 -6.61
N LEU A 52 32.09 8.24 -6.38
CA LEU A 52 33.11 8.42 -7.42
C LEU A 52 34.03 7.21 -7.41
N SER A 53 34.02 6.40 -8.45
CA SER A 53 34.76 5.13 -8.48
C SER A 53 35.67 5.03 -9.70
N ASP A 54 36.90 4.55 -9.48
CA ASP A 54 37.71 4.09 -10.61
C ASP A 54 37.06 2.87 -11.25
N VAL A 55 37.26 2.73 -12.57
CA VAL A 55 36.70 1.59 -13.33
C VAL A 55 37.50 0.32 -13.08
N ARG A 56 38.85 0.44 -13.02
CA ARG A 56 39.76 -0.71 -12.94
C ARG A 56 40.33 -0.84 -11.54
N MET A 57 39.77 -1.70 -10.74
CA MET A 57 40.25 -1.99 -9.38
C MET A 57 40.39 -3.49 -9.17
N PRO A 58 41.30 -3.94 -8.29
CA PRO A 58 41.40 -5.33 -7.88
C PRO A 58 40.14 -5.83 -7.18
N GLU A 59 39.87 -7.11 -7.24
CA GLU A 59 38.76 -7.82 -6.62
C GLU A 59 37.38 -7.47 -7.19
N MET A 60 37.04 -6.21 -7.36
CA MET A 60 35.75 -5.73 -7.91
C MET A 60 35.98 -4.47 -8.72
N THR A 61 35.57 -4.47 -9.97
CA THR A 61 35.62 -3.33 -10.86
C THR A 61 34.54 -2.31 -10.56
N GLY A 62 34.73 -1.03 -10.98
CA GLY A 62 33.68 -0.01 -10.89
C GLY A 62 32.41 -0.37 -11.65
N MET A 63 32.51 -1.18 -12.71
CA MET A 63 31.37 -1.67 -13.47
C MET A 63 30.58 -2.76 -12.69
N GLU A 64 31.27 -3.62 -11.98
CA GLU A 64 30.64 -4.62 -11.09
C GLU A 64 30.02 -3.96 -9.87
N LEU A 65 30.67 -2.94 -9.32
CA LEU A 65 30.10 -2.13 -8.25
C LEU A 65 28.79 -1.47 -8.70
N LEU A 66 28.74 -0.89 -9.90
CA LEU A 66 27.53 -0.28 -10.47
C LEU A 66 26.38 -1.30 -10.57
N ALA A 67 26.69 -2.54 -10.91
CA ALA A 67 25.68 -3.60 -11.03
C ALA A 67 25.24 -4.20 -9.67
N SER A 68 26.13 -4.15 -8.67
CA SER A 68 25.89 -4.79 -7.35
C SER A 68 25.25 -3.85 -6.33
N LEU A 69 25.46 -2.53 -6.45
CA LEU A 69 24.94 -1.56 -5.49
C LEU A 69 23.42 -1.41 -5.63
N LYS A 70 22.68 -1.84 -4.62
CA LYS A 70 21.20 -1.75 -4.58
C LYS A 70 20.68 -0.37 -4.19
N ASP A 71 21.56 0.47 -3.64
CA ASP A 71 21.23 1.82 -3.20
C ASP A 71 21.10 2.76 -4.41
N PRO A 72 20.12 3.68 -4.46
CA PRO A 72 19.90 4.60 -5.57
C PRO A 72 20.95 5.74 -5.66
N THR A 73 22.01 5.70 -4.85
CA THR A 73 23.09 6.70 -4.88
C THR A 73 23.77 6.72 -6.25
N PRO A 74 23.86 7.89 -6.92
CA PRO A 74 24.47 7.99 -8.25
C PRO A 74 25.95 7.64 -8.21
N ILE A 75 26.40 6.86 -9.21
CA ILE A 75 27.80 6.49 -9.39
C ILE A 75 28.37 7.22 -10.60
N VAL A 76 29.46 7.94 -10.39
CA VAL A 76 30.30 8.52 -11.44
C VAL A 76 31.56 7.67 -11.56
N LEU A 77 31.83 7.18 -12.77
CA LEU A 77 33.01 6.35 -13.04
C LEU A 77 34.15 7.17 -13.60
N ILE A 78 35.40 6.89 -13.17
CA ILE A 78 36.61 7.47 -13.73
C ILE A 78 37.45 6.38 -14.38
N SER A 79 37.99 6.61 -15.55
CA SER A 79 38.86 5.66 -16.26
C SER A 79 40.13 6.32 -16.83
N ALA A 80 41.22 5.57 -16.77
CA ALA A 80 42.50 5.99 -17.38
C ALA A 80 42.56 5.79 -18.91
N HIS A 81 41.60 5.09 -19.51
CA HIS A 81 41.50 4.83 -20.94
C HIS A 81 40.14 5.30 -21.44
N GLY A 82 40.15 6.23 -22.38
CA GLY A 82 38.98 6.80 -23.04
C GLY A 82 38.34 5.84 -24.04
N ASP A 83 37.91 4.70 -23.54
CA ASP A 83 37.23 3.68 -24.35
C ASP A 83 35.74 4.09 -24.47
N ILE A 84 35.41 4.71 -25.63
CA ILE A 84 34.00 5.10 -25.93
C ILE A 84 33.03 3.95 -25.71
N PRO A 85 33.33 2.71 -26.15
CA PRO A 85 32.47 1.53 -25.84
C PRO A 85 32.24 1.33 -24.36
N LEU A 86 33.26 1.49 -23.51
CA LEU A 86 33.15 1.31 -22.05
C LEU A 86 32.29 2.42 -21.40
N ALA A 87 32.43 3.65 -21.88
CA ALA A 87 31.60 4.77 -21.42
C ALA A 87 30.11 4.53 -21.79
N VAL A 88 29.84 4.09 -23.01
CA VAL A 88 28.48 3.76 -23.46
C VAL A 88 27.91 2.59 -22.64
N GLU A 89 28.70 1.57 -22.37
CA GLU A 89 28.29 0.43 -21.53
C GLU A 89 27.97 0.88 -20.12
N ALA A 90 28.81 1.72 -19.52
CA ALA A 90 28.58 2.27 -18.18
C ALA A 90 27.28 3.06 -18.10
N MET A 91 27.00 3.93 -19.06
CA MET A 91 25.76 4.71 -19.13
C MET A 91 24.53 3.81 -19.31
N ASN A 92 24.62 2.78 -20.16
CA ASN A 92 23.53 1.80 -20.36
C ASN A 92 23.25 0.97 -19.10
N LYS A 93 24.26 0.75 -18.25
CA LYS A 93 24.14 0.05 -16.97
C LYS A 93 23.69 0.97 -15.81
N GLY A 94 23.45 2.26 -16.09
CA GLY A 94 22.90 3.20 -15.11
C GLY A 94 23.91 4.06 -14.38
N ALA A 95 25.17 4.16 -14.86
CA ALA A 95 26.11 5.15 -14.34
C ALA A 95 25.56 6.56 -14.56
N TYR A 96 25.72 7.42 -13.56
CA TYR A 96 25.32 8.83 -13.67
C TYR A 96 26.24 9.60 -14.63
N GLY A 97 27.49 9.27 -14.65
CA GLY A 97 28.48 9.91 -15.51
C GLY A 97 29.75 9.06 -15.67
N PHE A 98 30.49 9.37 -16.70
CA PHE A 98 31.80 8.78 -16.99
C PHE A 98 32.81 9.87 -17.26
N VAL A 99 33.98 9.80 -16.62
CA VAL A 99 35.06 10.80 -16.72
C VAL A 99 36.36 10.12 -17.09
N GLU A 100 37.02 10.62 -18.13
CA GLU A 100 38.31 10.10 -18.57
C GLU A 100 39.47 10.84 -17.89
N LYS A 101 40.51 10.12 -17.49
CA LYS A 101 41.80 10.67 -17.03
C LYS A 101 42.71 10.94 -18.23
N PRO A 102 43.38 12.11 -18.32
CA PRO A 102 43.35 13.23 -17.38
C PRO A 102 42.09 14.10 -17.55
N TYR A 103 41.50 14.50 -16.43
CA TYR A 103 40.27 15.29 -16.40
C TYR A 103 40.55 16.71 -15.91
N GLU A 104 39.74 17.65 -16.38
CA GLU A 104 39.71 18.99 -15.83
C GLU A 104 38.99 19.01 -14.48
N PRO A 105 39.63 19.50 -13.39
CA PRO A 105 39.03 19.50 -12.05
C PRO A 105 37.65 20.16 -12.00
N LYS A 106 37.47 21.28 -12.69
CA LYS A 106 36.18 21.98 -12.75
C LYS A 106 35.08 21.13 -13.37
N ARG A 107 35.38 20.37 -14.42
CA ARG A 107 34.44 19.51 -15.10
C ARG A 107 34.01 18.35 -14.19
N LEU A 108 34.95 17.73 -13.46
CA LEU A 108 34.65 16.68 -12.50
C LEU A 108 33.72 17.19 -11.38
N LEU A 109 34.06 18.34 -10.79
CA LEU A 109 33.25 18.98 -9.76
C LEU A 109 31.82 19.28 -10.24
N THR A 110 31.68 19.82 -11.47
CA THR A 110 30.35 20.10 -12.05
C THR A 110 29.51 18.83 -12.18
N ILE A 111 30.10 17.72 -12.64
CA ILE A 111 29.37 16.42 -12.78
C ILE A 111 28.95 15.90 -11.42
N LEU A 112 29.82 15.93 -10.42
CA LEU A 112 29.55 15.50 -9.07
C LEU A 112 28.49 16.39 -8.38
N ASP A 113 28.56 17.72 -8.60
CA ASP A 113 27.57 18.66 -8.08
C ASP A 113 26.16 18.36 -8.61
N HIS A 114 26.04 18.15 -9.94
CA HIS A 114 24.76 17.82 -10.55
C HIS A 114 24.23 16.46 -10.08
N ALA A 115 25.10 15.45 -9.95
CA ALA A 115 24.74 14.14 -9.44
C ALA A 115 24.18 14.21 -8.02
N ALA A 116 24.90 14.92 -7.14
CA ALA A 116 24.52 15.10 -5.76
C ALA A 116 23.21 15.90 -5.58
N ASP A 117 23.04 16.98 -6.37
CA ASP A 117 21.84 17.81 -6.32
C ASP A 117 20.61 17.01 -6.80
N GLN A 118 20.74 16.22 -7.86
CA GLN A 118 19.68 15.35 -8.34
C GLN A 118 19.32 14.27 -7.31
N HIS A 119 20.33 13.67 -6.67
CA HIS A 119 20.11 12.68 -5.62
C HIS A 119 19.39 13.27 -4.43
N ARG A 120 19.84 14.43 -3.92
CA ARG A 120 19.18 15.15 -2.82
C ARG A 120 17.75 15.56 -3.14
N MET A 121 17.49 16.01 -4.38
CA MET A 121 16.13 16.30 -4.84
C MET A 121 15.24 15.04 -4.80
N ARG A 122 15.74 13.91 -5.30
CA ARG A 122 15.01 12.64 -5.27
C ARG A 122 14.73 12.18 -3.83
N GLU A 123 15.76 12.21 -2.97
CA GLU A 123 15.58 11.87 -1.53
C GLU A 123 14.61 12.84 -0.83
N SER A 124 14.73 14.15 -1.08
CA SER A 124 13.84 15.15 -0.49
C SER A 124 12.41 14.95 -0.96
N ASN A 125 12.19 14.68 -2.24
CA ASN A 125 10.88 14.37 -2.78
C ASN A 125 10.32 13.06 -2.19
N ALA A 126 11.15 12.03 -2.05
CA ALA A 126 10.74 10.79 -1.40
C ALA A 126 10.35 11.03 0.07
N ARG A 127 11.17 11.75 0.84
CA ARG A 127 10.87 12.12 2.24
C ARG A 127 9.65 13.03 2.37
N LEU A 128 9.46 13.97 1.44
CA LEU A 128 8.26 14.82 1.39
C LEU A 128 7.03 14.00 1.05
N ARG A 129 7.14 13.04 0.14
CA ARG A 129 6.08 12.09 -0.19
C ARG A 129 5.75 11.20 1.02
N ASP A 130 6.74 10.60 1.67
CA ASP A 130 6.55 9.82 2.90
C ASP A 130 5.90 10.66 4.01
N ARG A 131 6.31 11.92 4.14
CA ARG A 131 5.74 12.84 5.12
C ARG A 131 4.34 13.31 4.74
N LEU A 132 4.06 13.51 3.44
CA LEU A 132 2.71 13.74 2.91
C LEU A 132 1.85 12.47 3.06
N HIS A 133 2.40 11.28 2.86
CA HIS A 133 1.72 10.02 3.13
C HIS A 133 1.41 9.82 4.63
N GLN A 134 2.32 10.19 5.52
CA GLN A 134 2.06 10.22 6.97
C GLN A 134 1.07 11.34 7.37
N LEU A 135 1.05 12.46 6.63
CA LEU A 135 0.11 13.56 6.79
C LEU A 135 -1.17 13.38 5.95
N SER A 136 -1.16 12.50 4.95
CA SER A 136 -2.28 12.29 4.00
C SER A 136 -3.54 11.70 4.61
N GLY A 137 -3.50 11.37 5.89
CA GLY A 137 -4.70 10.95 6.59
C GLY A 137 -5.23 9.58 6.20
N LEU A 138 -4.44 8.72 5.48
CA LEU A 138 -4.85 7.34 5.19
C LEU A 138 -5.27 6.61 6.47
N ASP A 139 -4.58 6.86 7.59
CA ASP A 139 -4.94 6.32 8.90
C ASP A 139 -6.28 6.89 9.43
N ARG A 140 -6.67 8.07 8.98
CA ARG A 140 -7.96 8.68 9.32
C ARG A 140 -9.11 8.18 8.44
N VAL A 141 -8.81 7.82 7.19
CA VAL A 141 -9.77 7.32 6.21
C VAL A 141 -9.96 5.81 6.34
N LEU A 142 -8.85 5.06 6.41
CA LEU A 142 -8.82 3.61 6.58
C LEU A 142 -8.45 3.28 8.03
N ILE A 143 -9.44 3.36 8.92
CA ILE A 143 -9.30 3.11 10.34
C ILE A 143 -9.06 1.62 10.59
N GLY A 144 -8.04 1.31 11.39
CA GLY A 144 -7.67 -0.04 11.81
C GLY A 144 -6.18 -0.17 12.12
N GLU A 145 -5.84 -1.04 13.05
CA GLU A 145 -4.46 -1.33 13.47
C GLU A 145 -4.03 -2.75 13.11
N THR A 146 -4.95 -3.56 12.59
CA THR A 146 -4.65 -4.92 12.16
C THR A 146 -3.60 -4.94 11.04
N PRO A 147 -2.71 -5.96 11.02
CA PRO A 147 -1.68 -6.11 9.98
C PRO A 147 -2.26 -6.10 8.56
N VAL A 148 -3.47 -6.60 8.39
CA VAL A 148 -4.16 -6.66 7.08
C VAL A 148 -4.51 -5.24 6.60
N ILE A 149 -5.04 -4.38 7.45
CA ILE A 149 -5.33 -2.98 7.11
C ILE A 149 -4.04 -2.17 6.91
N ALA A 150 -3.00 -2.42 7.70
CA ALA A 150 -1.69 -1.82 7.48
C ALA A 150 -1.11 -2.20 6.11
N GLN A 151 -1.27 -3.46 5.68
CA GLN A 151 -0.87 -3.90 4.34
C GLN A 151 -1.69 -3.23 3.23
N VAL A 152 -3.01 -3.06 3.41
CA VAL A 152 -3.87 -2.32 2.46
C VAL A 152 -3.36 -0.88 2.30
N ARG A 153 -3.10 -0.16 3.39
CA ARG A 153 -2.54 1.20 3.35
C ARG A 153 -1.19 1.26 2.63
N LYS A 154 -0.31 0.30 2.90
CA LYS A 154 0.98 0.20 2.21
C LYS A 154 0.82 -0.03 0.70
N THR A 155 -0.12 -0.90 0.30
CA THR A 155 -0.41 -1.14 -1.12
C THR A 155 -0.98 0.10 -1.79
N ILE A 156 -1.90 0.83 -1.13
CA ILE A 156 -2.42 2.10 -1.64
C ILE A 156 -1.28 3.09 -1.90
N SER A 157 -0.38 3.29 -0.92
CA SER A 157 0.77 4.18 -1.08
C SER A 157 1.72 3.77 -2.20
N LEU A 158 1.90 2.46 -2.41
CA LEU A 158 2.77 1.93 -3.47
C LEU A 158 2.19 2.17 -4.88
N VAL A 159 0.86 2.03 -5.02
CA VAL A 159 0.18 2.04 -6.33
C VAL A 159 -0.37 3.43 -6.67
N ALA A 160 -0.45 4.35 -5.70
CA ALA A 160 -1.11 5.64 -5.85
C ALA A 160 -0.56 6.46 -7.03
N ASP A 161 0.76 6.58 -7.16
CA ASP A 161 1.41 7.37 -8.22
C ASP A 161 1.47 6.67 -9.59
N SER A 162 0.97 5.43 -9.68
CA SER A 162 0.89 4.69 -10.95
C SER A 162 -0.38 5.05 -11.70
N ASP A 163 -0.30 5.20 -13.02
CA ASP A 163 -1.48 5.34 -13.91
C ASP A 163 -2.18 4.00 -14.20
N ALA A 164 -1.67 2.90 -13.66
CA ALA A 164 -2.26 1.59 -13.86
C ALA A 164 -3.66 1.49 -13.22
N SER A 165 -4.50 0.68 -13.84
CA SER A 165 -5.83 0.38 -13.30
C SER A 165 -5.72 -0.42 -12.01
N VAL A 166 -6.65 -0.20 -11.09
CA VAL A 166 -6.73 -0.92 -9.81
C VAL A 166 -8.11 -1.55 -9.70
N LEU A 167 -8.15 -2.84 -9.37
CA LEU A 167 -9.40 -3.55 -9.08
C LEU A 167 -9.48 -3.85 -7.57
N ILE A 168 -10.51 -3.30 -6.93
CA ILE A 168 -10.75 -3.46 -5.49
C ILE A 168 -11.77 -4.56 -5.28
N HIS A 169 -11.34 -5.66 -4.65
CA HIS A 169 -12.20 -6.76 -4.24
C HIS A 169 -12.59 -6.62 -2.78
N GLY A 170 -13.81 -6.93 -2.45
CA GLY A 170 -14.26 -6.99 -1.06
C GLY A 170 -15.77 -7.04 -0.95
N GLU A 171 -16.28 -7.59 0.14
CA GLU A 171 -17.70 -7.67 0.40
C GLU A 171 -18.38 -6.29 0.43
N THR A 172 -19.70 -6.31 0.30
CA THR A 172 -20.49 -5.07 0.44
C THR A 172 -20.28 -4.46 1.82
N GLY A 173 -20.04 -3.13 1.86
CA GLY A 173 -19.85 -2.39 3.10
C GLY A 173 -18.46 -2.46 3.73
N THR A 174 -17.45 -3.05 3.07
CA THR A 174 -16.05 -3.07 3.55
C THR A 174 -15.32 -1.73 3.40
N GLY A 175 -15.84 -0.79 2.55
CA GLY A 175 -15.26 0.52 2.32
C GLY A 175 -14.46 0.65 1.03
N LYS A 176 -14.85 -0.08 -0.04
CA LYS A 176 -14.20 -0.03 -1.36
C LYS A 176 -14.16 1.38 -1.96
N ASP A 177 -15.23 2.14 -1.79
CA ASP A 177 -15.37 3.55 -2.19
C ASP A 177 -14.38 4.46 -1.45
N LEU A 178 -14.19 4.25 -0.15
CA LEU A 178 -13.20 4.97 0.65
C LEU A 178 -11.77 4.67 0.17
N VAL A 179 -11.48 3.42 -0.17
CA VAL A 179 -10.19 3.01 -0.73
C VAL A 179 -9.94 3.63 -2.09
N ALA A 180 -10.95 3.64 -2.98
CA ALA A 180 -10.86 4.27 -4.29
C ALA A 180 -10.60 5.78 -4.17
N ARG A 181 -11.29 6.45 -3.24
CA ARG A 181 -11.07 7.86 -2.93
C ARG A 181 -9.65 8.09 -2.37
N ALA A 182 -9.21 7.26 -1.42
CA ALA A 182 -7.87 7.34 -0.85
C ALA A 182 -6.77 7.15 -1.90
N LEU A 183 -6.94 6.22 -2.85
CA LEU A 183 -6.04 6.04 -4.00
C LEU A 183 -5.93 7.29 -4.87
N HIS A 184 -7.05 8.00 -5.08
CA HIS A 184 -7.06 9.27 -5.81
C HIS A 184 -6.37 10.38 -5.02
N ASP A 185 -6.75 10.57 -3.76
CA ASP A 185 -6.30 11.68 -2.90
C ASP A 185 -4.78 11.66 -2.63
N VAL A 186 -4.15 10.47 -2.64
CA VAL A 186 -2.69 10.33 -2.48
C VAL A 186 -1.93 10.18 -3.81
N SER A 187 -2.62 10.27 -4.95
CA SER A 187 -2.02 10.14 -6.28
C SER A 187 -1.53 11.48 -6.82
N SER A 188 -0.75 11.41 -7.91
CA SER A 188 -0.38 12.60 -8.70
C SER A 188 -1.56 13.30 -9.38
N ARG A 189 -2.77 12.70 -9.36
CA ARG A 189 -4.01 13.22 -9.94
C ARG A 189 -4.99 13.78 -8.89
N CYS A 190 -4.55 13.98 -7.64
CA CYS A 190 -5.38 14.43 -6.52
C CYS A 190 -6.06 15.78 -6.75
N ASP A 191 -5.46 16.66 -7.56
CA ASP A 191 -6.03 17.94 -7.96
C ASP A 191 -7.08 17.82 -9.08
N GLY A 192 -7.18 16.66 -9.73
CA GLY A 192 -8.15 16.37 -10.78
C GLY A 192 -9.51 15.91 -10.24
N PRO A 193 -10.50 15.75 -11.11
CA PRO A 193 -11.80 15.26 -10.69
C PRO A 193 -11.77 13.78 -10.27
N PHE A 194 -12.48 13.43 -9.18
CA PHE A 194 -12.83 12.07 -8.82
C PHE A 194 -14.30 11.82 -9.13
N LEU A 195 -14.57 11.05 -10.18
CA LEU A 195 -15.92 10.72 -10.61
C LEU A 195 -16.25 9.28 -10.30
N ALA A 196 -17.20 9.05 -9.39
CA ALA A 196 -17.66 7.72 -9.02
C ALA A 196 -18.98 7.42 -9.76
N VAL A 197 -19.04 6.27 -10.40
CA VAL A 197 -20.25 5.79 -11.10
C VAL A 197 -20.45 4.29 -10.85
N ASN A 198 -21.71 3.86 -10.75
CA ASN A 198 -22.02 2.44 -10.69
C ASN A 198 -22.11 1.89 -12.12
N ALA A 199 -21.31 0.89 -12.44
CA ALA A 199 -21.17 0.32 -13.78
C ALA A 199 -22.47 -0.31 -14.31
N ALA A 200 -23.39 -0.70 -13.43
CA ALA A 200 -24.71 -1.24 -13.80
C ALA A 200 -25.71 -0.16 -14.23
N GLN A 201 -25.45 1.11 -13.93
CA GLN A 201 -26.47 2.17 -14.03
C GLN A 201 -26.30 3.11 -15.22
N PHE A 202 -25.23 2.96 -16.02
CA PHE A 202 -25.04 3.82 -17.20
C PHE A 202 -24.79 3.02 -18.46
N SER A 203 -25.07 3.63 -19.61
CA SER A 203 -24.95 3.02 -20.93
C SER A 203 -23.68 3.45 -21.66
N ALA A 204 -23.31 2.71 -22.71
CA ALA A 204 -22.17 3.04 -23.57
C ALA A 204 -22.28 4.44 -24.19
N ALA A 205 -23.51 4.91 -24.46
CA ALA A 205 -23.75 6.26 -24.99
C ALA A 205 -23.40 7.40 -24.02
N GLN A 206 -23.42 7.14 -22.71
CA GLN A 206 -23.07 8.13 -21.68
C GLN A 206 -21.58 8.15 -21.35
N LEU A 207 -20.83 7.10 -21.72
CA LEU A 207 -19.41 6.97 -21.42
C LEU A 207 -18.55 8.16 -21.89
N PRO A 208 -18.73 8.71 -23.10
CA PRO A 208 -17.93 9.86 -23.55
C PRO A 208 -18.08 11.08 -22.63
N GLN A 209 -19.28 11.38 -22.19
CA GLN A 209 -19.53 12.50 -21.28
C GLN A 209 -18.95 12.23 -19.88
N ILE A 210 -19.08 11.00 -19.37
CA ILE A 210 -18.51 10.55 -18.11
C ILE A 210 -16.99 10.67 -18.16
N ALA A 211 -16.35 10.20 -19.24
CA ALA A 211 -14.90 10.26 -19.42
C ALA A 211 -14.39 11.71 -19.48
N ARG A 212 -15.08 12.60 -20.21
CA ARG A 212 -14.74 14.04 -20.22
C ARG A 212 -14.81 14.66 -18.84
N ASN A 213 -15.84 14.33 -18.07
CA ASN A 213 -16.01 14.84 -16.70
C ASN A 213 -14.92 14.32 -15.73
N ALA A 214 -14.32 13.18 -16.03
CA ALA A 214 -13.22 12.59 -15.25
C ALA A 214 -11.83 12.91 -15.82
N ALA A 215 -11.76 13.68 -16.93
CA ALA A 215 -10.50 13.99 -17.62
C ALA A 215 -9.48 14.65 -16.70
N GLY A 216 -8.23 14.21 -16.76
CA GLY A 216 -7.15 14.66 -15.89
C GLY A 216 -7.18 14.07 -14.48
N GLY A 217 -8.24 13.36 -14.11
CA GLY A 217 -8.46 12.79 -12.78
C GLY A 217 -8.65 11.29 -12.77
N THR A 218 -9.62 10.83 -11.99
CA THR A 218 -9.91 9.40 -11.76
C THR A 218 -11.38 9.08 -12.00
N LEU A 219 -11.63 8.03 -12.77
CA LEU A 219 -12.94 7.40 -12.94
C LEU A 219 -13.01 6.16 -12.04
N PHE A 220 -13.91 6.16 -11.08
CA PHE A 220 -14.18 5.01 -10.23
C PHE A 220 -15.46 4.29 -10.71
N LEU A 221 -15.32 3.00 -11.04
CA LEU A 221 -16.37 2.12 -11.52
C LEU A 221 -16.76 1.12 -10.44
N ASP A 222 -17.85 1.35 -9.74
CA ASP A 222 -18.36 0.39 -8.76
C ASP A 222 -19.20 -0.71 -9.41
N GLU A 223 -19.21 -1.91 -8.82
CA GLU A 223 -19.97 -3.09 -9.28
C GLU A 223 -19.63 -3.50 -10.73
N ILE A 224 -18.34 -3.58 -11.07
CA ILE A 224 -17.90 -3.82 -12.45
C ILE A 224 -18.40 -5.16 -13.04
N CYS A 225 -18.63 -6.19 -12.23
CA CYS A 225 -19.19 -7.47 -12.70
C CYS A 225 -20.65 -7.35 -13.19
N ALA A 226 -21.36 -6.31 -12.79
CA ALA A 226 -22.71 -6.01 -13.24
C ALA A 226 -22.75 -5.07 -14.48
N CYS A 227 -21.55 -4.77 -15.05
CA CYS A 227 -21.43 -3.88 -16.21
C CYS A 227 -22.09 -4.48 -17.47
N PRO A 228 -22.98 -3.74 -18.18
CA PRO A 228 -23.59 -4.20 -19.42
C PRO A 228 -22.55 -4.57 -20.48
N SER A 229 -22.80 -5.64 -21.24
CA SER A 229 -21.85 -6.15 -22.26
C SER A 229 -21.49 -5.10 -23.34
N GLU A 230 -22.43 -4.26 -23.73
CA GLU A 230 -22.21 -3.18 -24.69
C GLU A 230 -21.24 -2.11 -24.16
N LEU A 231 -21.28 -1.83 -22.86
CA LEU A 231 -20.42 -0.87 -22.20
C LEU A 231 -18.99 -1.42 -22.04
N GLN A 232 -18.83 -2.72 -21.83
CA GLN A 232 -17.52 -3.36 -21.61
C GLN A 232 -16.55 -3.13 -22.77
N ALA A 233 -17.02 -3.21 -24.02
CA ALA A 233 -16.19 -2.95 -25.20
C ALA A 233 -15.71 -1.49 -25.28
N SER A 234 -16.56 -0.54 -24.86
CA SER A 234 -16.23 0.88 -24.83
C SER A 234 -15.26 1.22 -23.69
N LEU A 235 -15.42 0.57 -22.52
CA LEU A 235 -14.48 0.67 -21.40
C LEU A 235 -13.10 0.13 -21.76
N LEU A 236 -13.04 -0.99 -22.48
CA LEU A 236 -11.76 -1.55 -22.92
C LEU A 236 -10.98 -0.56 -23.80
N ARG A 237 -11.66 0.11 -24.74
CA ARG A 237 -11.04 1.18 -25.56
C ARG A 237 -10.57 2.36 -24.71
N LEU A 238 -11.37 2.79 -23.75
CA LEU A 238 -11.00 3.88 -22.85
C LEU A 238 -9.74 3.54 -22.04
N ILE A 239 -9.62 2.29 -21.56
CA ILE A 239 -8.48 1.88 -20.75
C ILE A 239 -7.22 1.72 -21.61
N ASP A 240 -7.33 1.05 -22.76
CA ASP A 240 -6.18 0.69 -23.59
C ASP A 240 -5.69 1.85 -24.46
N ALA A 241 -6.61 2.46 -25.20
CA ALA A 241 -6.30 3.50 -26.18
C ALA A 241 -6.45 4.92 -25.64
N LYS A 242 -7.02 5.07 -24.42
CA LYS A 242 -7.40 6.38 -23.87
C LYS A 242 -8.38 7.13 -24.78
N GLU A 243 -9.26 6.39 -25.48
CA GLU A 243 -10.19 6.92 -26.47
C GLU A 243 -11.63 6.64 -26.09
N VAL A 244 -12.50 7.61 -26.36
CA VAL A 244 -13.95 7.45 -26.32
C VAL A 244 -14.54 7.79 -27.69
N LEU A 245 -15.59 7.05 -28.07
CA LEU A 245 -16.35 7.31 -29.30
C LEU A 245 -17.66 7.95 -28.93
N ASP A 246 -17.85 9.19 -29.39
CA ASP A 246 -19.16 9.83 -29.31
C ASP A 246 -20.06 9.30 -30.44
N PRO A 247 -21.21 8.67 -30.13
CA PRO A 247 -22.13 8.13 -31.15
C PRO A 247 -22.59 9.15 -32.21
N GLY A 248 -22.55 10.46 -31.89
CA GLY A 248 -22.95 11.53 -32.78
C GLY A 248 -21.86 12.12 -33.67
N GLN A 249 -20.56 11.89 -33.34
CA GLN A 249 -19.45 12.55 -34.04
C GLN A 249 -18.58 11.59 -34.87
N GLY A 250 -18.59 10.28 -34.56
CA GLY A 250 -17.87 9.25 -35.32
C GLY A 250 -16.33 9.34 -35.27
N VAL A 251 -15.76 10.32 -34.59
CA VAL A 251 -14.32 10.53 -34.43
C VAL A 251 -13.92 10.17 -33.00
N PRO A 252 -12.90 9.34 -32.80
CA PRO A 252 -12.38 9.04 -31.48
C PRO A 252 -11.82 10.31 -30.81
N GLU A 253 -12.17 10.52 -29.55
CA GLU A 253 -11.65 11.60 -28.71
C GLU A 253 -10.67 11.01 -27.68
N GLN A 254 -9.48 11.60 -27.55
CA GLN A 254 -8.49 11.22 -26.56
C GLN A 254 -8.86 11.80 -25.19
N VAL A 255 -8.90 10.92 -24.17
CA VAL A 255 -9.21 11.33 -22.80
C VAL A 255 -8.22 10.70 -21.82
N GLU A 256 -7.38 11.53 -21.22
CA GLU A 256 -6.43 11.12 -20.20
C GLU A 256 -7.13 11.03 -18.84
N LEU A 257 -7.27 9.82 -18.30
CA LEU A 257 -7.79 9.56 -16.96
C LEU A 257 -7.23 8.24 -16.39
N ARG A 258 -7.31 8.08 -15.08
CA ARG A 258 -7.06 6.83 -14.39
C ARG A 258 -8.36 6.10 -14.11
N VAL A 259 -8.36 4.76 -14.27
CA VAL A 259 -9.53 3.92 -13.94
C VAL A 259 -9.24 3.14 -12.66
N ILE A 260 -10.15 3.21 -11.71
CA ILE A 260 -10.23 2.35 -10.52
C ILE A 260 -11.59 1.64 -10.59
N SER A 261 -11.62 0.35 -10.33
CA SER A 261 -12.86 -0.43 -10.34
C SER A 261 -13.05 -1.21 -9.05
N ALA A 262 -14.28 -1.56 -8.71
CA ALA A 262 -14.59 -2.35 -7.53
C ALA A 262 -15.63 -3.44 -7.83
N THR A 263 -15.55 -4.54 -7.08
CA THR A 263 -16.54 -5.61 -7.11
C THR A 263 -16.65 -6.30 -5.75
N ASN A 264 -17.83 -6.82 -5.47
CA ASN A 264 -18.08 -7.75 -4.37
C ASN A 264 -18.26 -9.20 -4.84
N GLU A 265 -18.24 -9.43 -6.17
CA GLU A 265 -18.42 -10.72 -6.79
C GLU A 265 -17.08 -11.40 -7.12
N ASP A 266 -17.12 -12.72 -7.28
CA ASP A 266 -16.03 -13.49 -7.85
C ASP A 266 -15.90 -13.19 -9.35
N THR A 267 -14.81 -12.54 -9.72
CA THR A 267 -14.51 -12.16 -11.10
C THR A 267 -14.29 -13.37 -12.01
N ALA A 268 -13.72 -14.47 -11.48
CA ALA A 268 -13.52 -15.69 -12.26
C ALA A 268 -14.87 -16.33 -12.61
N ALA A 269 -15.80 -16.40 -11.65
CA ALA A 269 -17.16 -16.85 -11.88
C ALA A 269 -17.90 -15.93 -12.87
N ALA A 270 -17.78 -14.61 -12.74
CA ALA A 270 -18.40 -13.65 -13.66
C ALA A 270 -17.92 -13.80 -15.10
N VAL A 271 -16.62 -14.12 -15.30
CA VAL A 271 -16.05 -14.42 -16.63
C VAL A 271 -16.55 -15.77 -17.14
N ALA A 272 -16.58 -16.80 -16.32
CA ALA A 272 -17.07 -18.13 -16.72
C ALA A 272 -18.57 -18.10 -17.14
N ASP A 273 -19.36 -17.28 -16.45
CA ASP A 273 -20.78 -17.04 -16.77
C ASP A 273 -20.99 -16.13 -18.00
N GLY A 274 -19.94 -15.57 -18.58
CA GLY A 274 -20.01 -14.65 -19.71
C GLY A 274 -20.57 -13.25 -19.36
N ARG A 275 -20.70 -12.90 -18.08
CA ARG A 275 -21.15 -11.60 -17.60
C ARG A 275 -20.04 -10.53 -17.68
N LEU A 276 -18.80 -10.93 -17.49
CA LEU A 276 -17.62 -10.08 -17.61
C LEU A 276 -16.66 -10.64 -18.66
N ARG A 277 -16.16 -9.78 -19.56
CA ARG A 277 -15.16 -10.16 -20.57
C ARG A 277 -13.80 -10.36 -19.94
N ALA A 278 -13.12 -11.44 -20.31
CA ALA A 278 -11.78 -11.76 -19.82
C ALA A 278 -10.74 -10.70 -20.19
N ASP A 279 -10.83 -10.11 -21.41
CA ASP A 279 -9.91 -9.07 -21.87
C ASP A 279 -10.07 -7.78 -21.06
N LEU A 280 -11.30 -7.40 -20.72
CA LEU A 280 -11.57 -6.24 -19.87
C LEU A 280 -11.06 -6.48 -18.44
N LEU A 281 -11.33 -7.65 -17.85
CA LEU A 281 -10.83 -8.00 -16.52
C LEU A 281 -9.31 -7.89 -16.46
N PHE A 282 -8.60 -8.44 -17.44
CA PHE A 282 -7.14 -8.38 -17.50
C PHE A 282 -6.59 -6.94 -17.50
N ARG A 283 -7.31 -6.00 -18.09
CA ARG A 283 -6.93 -4.58 -18.12
C ARG A 283 -7.31 -3.82 -16.86
N LEU A 284 -8.39 -4.21 -16.20
CA LEU A 284 -8.83 -3.60 -14.94
C LEU A 284 -8.00 -4.08 -13.75
N ASP A 285 -7.62 -5.36 -13.74
CA ASP A 285 -6.89 -6.00 -12.65
C ASP A 285 -5.36 -5.98 -12.87
N ALA A 286 -4.84 -4.82 -13.27
CA ALA A 286 -3.39 -4.62 -13.30
C ALA A 286 -2.79 -4.64 -11.88
N PHE A 287 -3.56 -4.13 -10.90
CA PHE A 287 -3.27 -4.26 -9.47
C PHE A 287 -4.55 -4.66 -8.73
N GLY A 288 -4.59 -5.89 -8.24
CA GLY A 288 -5.66 -6.38 -7.36
C GLY A 288 -5.44 -5.93 -5.92
N LEU A 289 -6.48 -5.35 -5.30
CA LEU A 289 -6.48 -4.96 -3.90
C LEU A 289 -7.67 -5.61 -3.19
N HIS A 290 -7.39 -6.41 -2.16
CA HIS A 290 -8.43 -7.11 -1.40
C HIS A 290 -8.69 -6.41 -0.07
N LEU A 291 -9.95 -6.08 0.18
CA LEU A 291 -10.42 -5.57 1.45
C LEU A 291 -11.02 -6.69 2.28
N PRO A 292 -10.46 -6.97 3.46
CA PRO A 292 -10.98 -8.01 4.33
C PRO A 292 -12.35 -7.63 4.88
N PRO A 293 -13.27 -8.59 5.03
CA PRO A 293 -14.52 -8.39 5.75
C PRO A 293 -14.24 -8.10 7.24
N LEU A 294 -15.20 -7.46 7.93
CA LEU A 294 -15.01 -7.02 9.30
C LEU A 294 -14.75 -8.19 10.28
N ARG A 295 -15.35 -9.35 10.03
CA ARG A 295 -15.12 -10.58 10.82
C ARG A 295 -13.68 -11.10 10.80
N GLU A 296 -12.86 -10.72 9.81
CA GLU A 296 -11.44 -11.07 9.71
C GLU A 296 -10.52 -10.03 10.36
N ARG A 297 -11.08 -8.92 10.86
CA ARG A 297 -10.36 -7.85 11.55
C ARG A 297 -11.08 -7.37 12.80
N LEU A 298 -11.58 -8.29 13.61
CA LEU A 298 -12.33 -7.96 14.83
C LEU A 298 -11.54 -7.12 15.85
N ASP A 299 -10.21 -7.17 15.81
CA ASP A 299 -9.36 -6.29 16.65
C ASP A 299 -9.56 -4.80 16.31
N ASP A 300 -9.98 -4.46 15.09
CA ASP A 300 -10.30 -3.08 14.69
C ASP A 300 -11.71 -2.64 15.10
N LEU A 301 -12.56 -3.58 15.56
CA LEU A 301 -13.99 -3.33 15.80
C LEU A 301 -14.21 -2.25 16.86
N ALA A 302 -13.51 -2.35 17.99
CA ALA A 302 -13.62 -1.37 19.08
C ALA A 302 -13.22 0.03 18.62
N LEU A 303 -12.09 0.14 17.87
CA LEU A 303 -11.59 1.39 17.34
C LEU A 303 -12.58 2.03 16.36
N LEU A 304 -13.14 1.23 15.44
CA LEU A 304 -14.16 1.67 14.49
C LEU A 304 -15.43 2.13 15.21
N MET A 305 -15.90 1.36 16.18
CA MET A 305 -17.11 1.69 16.92
C MET A 305 -16.96 3.00 17.70
N LEU A 306 -15.88 3.14 18.48
CA LEU A 306 -15.59 4.40 19.22
C LEU A 306 -15.52 5.61 18.30
N ARG A 307 -14.89 5.44 17.13
CA ARG A 307 -14.81 6.50 16.12
C ARG A 307 -16.19 6.92 15.62
N PHE A 308 -17.06 5.97 15.29
CA PHE A 308 -18.40 6.28 14.80
C PHE A 308 -19.29 6.86 15.89
N LEU A 309 -19.20 6.37 17.12
CA LEU A 309 -19.94 6.97 18.26
C LEU A 309 -19.53 8.43 18.47
N GLY A 310 -18.22 8.75 18.41
CA GLY A 310 -17.73 10.13 18.51
C GLY A 310 -18.19 11.01 17.33
N GLU A 311 -18.23 10.47 16.11
CA GLU A 311 -18.73 11.17 14.92
C GLU A 311 -20.22 11.53 15.07
N PHE A 312 -21.07 10.56 15.46
CA PHE A 312 -22.50 10.78 15.62
C PHE A 312 -22.85 11.62 16.84
N ALA A 313 -22.10 11.44 17.94
CA ALA A 313 -22.24 12.32 19.12
C ALA A 313 -21.99 13.79 18.76
N GLY A 314 -20.94 14.07 18.00
CA GLY A 314 -20.66 15.40 17.48
C GLY A 314 -21.73 15.91 16.51
N LEU A 315 -22.27 15.05 15.66
CA LEU A 315 -23.32 15.41 14.69
C LEU A 315 -24.65 15.78 15.39
N TYR A 316 -25.02 15.01 16.42
CA TYR A 316 -26.27 15.22 17.14
C TYR A 316 -26.14 16.18 18.35
N GLY A 317 -24.93 16.62 18.69
CA GLY A 317 -24.67 17.51 19.82
C GLY A 317 -24.94 16.84 21.18
N VAL A 318 -24.69 15.54 21.30
CA VAL A 318 -24.88 14.74 22.50
C VAL A 318 -23.54 14.16 22.96
N ASP A 319 -23.49 13.67 24.22
CA ASP A 319 -22.31 12.96 24.68
C ASP A 319 -22.20 11.58 24.02
N ALA A 320 -20.96 11.17 23.68
CA ALA A 320 -20.73 9.86 23.13
C ALA A 320 -21.03 8.78 24.18
N PRO A 321 -21.89 7.78 23.87
CA PRO A 321 -22.17 6.70 24.80
C PRO A 321 -20.92 5.86 25.06
N GLU A 322 -20.74 5.45 26.31
CA GLU A 322 -19.69 4.53 26.69
C GLU A 322 -20.07 3.10 26.32
N LEU A 323 -19.09 2.31 25.90
CA LEU A 323 -19.26 0.89 25.64
C LEU A 323 -18.88 0.10 26.88
N SER A 324 -19.81 -0.73 27.36
CA SER A 324 -19.55 -1.69 28.43
C SER A 324 -18.85 -2.94 27.89
N ASP A 325 -18.28 -3.75 28.78
CA ASP A 325 -17.71 -5.06 28.40
C ASP A 325 -18.78 -5.98 27.78
N ALA A 326 -20.03 -5.88 28.24
CA ALA A 326 -21.15 -6.64 27.67
C ALA A 326 -21.47 -6.21 26.23
N ASP A 327 -21.36 -4.90 25.93
CA ASP A 327 -21.54 -4.38 24.57
C ASP A 327 -20.44 -4.88 23.65
N MET A 328 -19.18 -4.90 24.13
CA MET A 328 -18.06 -5.44 23.35
C MET A 328 -18.21 -6.93 23.05
N VAL A 329 -18.69 -7.71 24.00
CA VAL A 329 -19.00 -9.13 23.77
C VAL A 329 -20.10 -9.30 22.72
N ALA A 330 -21.15 -8.49 22.77
CA ALA A 330 -22.23 -8.52 21.76
C ALA A 330 -21.73 -8.14 20.36
N LEU A 331 -20.91 -7.11 20.27
CA LEU A 331 -20.30 -6.68 19.00
C LEU A 331 -19.38 -7.75 18.41
N MET A 332 -18.55 -8.41 19.23
CA MET A 332 -17.64 -9.47 18.79
C MET A 332 -18.36 -10.77 18.40
N ALA A 333 -19.53 -11.01 18.92
CA ALA A 333 -20.32 -12.21 18.63
C ALA A 333 -21.11 -12.12 17.32
N HIS A 334 -21.17 -10.94 16.69
CA HIS A 334 -21.92 -10.72 15.46
C HIS A 334 -21.05 -10.92 14.22
N ASP A 335 -21.61 -11.53 13.16
CA ASP A 335 -20.86 -11.88 11.92
C ASP A 335 -20.63 -10.69 10.95
N TRP A 336 -21.32 -9.60 11.17
CA TRP A 336 -21.23 -8.36 10.37
C TRP A 336 -21.40 -8.56 8.86
N PRO A 337 -22.51 -9.11 8.38
CA PRO A 337 -22.75 -9.33 6.96
C PRO A 337 -22.72 -8.02 6.14
N GLY A 338 -23.09 -6.89 6.72
CA GLY A 338 -22.98 -5.55 6.14
C GLY A 338 -21.66 -4.82 6.45
N ASN A 339 -20.71 -5.52 7.08
CA ASN A 339 -19.36 -5.03 7.38
C ASN A 339 -19.35 -3.66 8.09
N VAL A 340 -18.46 -2.75 7.69
CA VAL A 340 -18.30 -1.43 8.31
C VAL A 340 -19.54 -0.56 8.14
N ARG A 341 -20.29 -0.73 7.05
CA ARG A 341 -21.54 0.00 6.81
C ARG A 341 -22.60 -0.38 7.86
N GLU A 342 -22.71 -1.65 8.18
CA GLU A 342 -23.62 -2.13 9.23
C GLU A 342 -23.18 -1.65 10.62
N LEU A 343 -21.88 -1.75 10.93
CA LEU A 343 -21.32 -1.26 12.18
C LEU A 343 -21.59 0.25 12.37
N ARG A 344 -21.41 1.05 11.32
CA ARG A 344 -21.69 2.48 11.35
C ARG A 344 -23.17 2.76 11.63
N ASN A 345 -24.08 2.00 11.01
CA ASN A 345 -25.53 2.13 11.26
C ASN A 345 -25.90 1.72 12.70
N VAL A 346 -25.23 0.71 13.26
CA VAL A 346 -25.41 0.31 14.68
C VAL A 346 -24.94 1.41 15.60
N ALA A 347 -23.77 2.01 15.34
CA ALA A 347 -23.23 3.11 16.12
C ALA A 347 -24.18 4.34 16.12
N GLU A 348 -24.73 4.69 14.96
CA GLU A 348 -25.71 5.77 14.84
C GLU A 348 -26.97 5.51 15.69
N ARG A 349 -27.56 4.30 15.51
CA ARG A 349 -28.74 3.90 16.29
C ARG A 349 -28.46 3.88 17.80
N TYR A 350 -27.29 3.38 18.20
CA TYR A 350 -26.91 3.34 19.60
C TYR A 350 -26.72 4.73 20.19
N THR A 351 -26.09 5.66 19.46
CA THR A 351 -25.96 7.05 19.90
C THR A 351 -27.32 7.69 20.16
N ILE A 352 -28.29 7.49 19.28
CA ILE A 352 -29.64 8.02 19.44
C ILE A 352 -30.39 7.33 20.60
N ALA A 353 -30.30 5.99 20.70
CA ALA A 353 -30.97 5.23 21.74
C ALA A 353 -30.41 5.52 23.13
N ALA A 354 -29.10 5.66 23.28
CA ALA A 354 -28.44 6.02 24.54
C ALA A 354 -28.88 7.41 25.03
N TRP A 355 -29.01 8.38 24.10
CA TRP A 355 -29.58 9.70 24.44
C TRP A 355 -31.02 9.59 24.93
N GLN A 356 -31.78 8.60 24.46
CA GLN A 356 -33.16 8.32 24.92
C GLN A 356 -33.23 7.44 26.17
N GLY A 357 -32.06 7.00 26.71
CA GLY A 357 -31.96 6.24 27.96
C GLY A 357 -31.73 4.74 27.77
N ALA A 358 -31.39 4.26 26.57
CA ALA A 358 -30.99 2.86 26.37
C ALA A 358 -29.70 2.56 27.16
N THR A 359 -29.63 1.35 27.73
CA THR A 359 -28.56 0.92 28.63
C THR A 359 -27.50 0.03 27.98
N GLY A 360 -27.72 -0.41 26.74
CA GLY A 360 -26.77 -1.28 26.04
C GLY A 360 -27.01 -1.38 24.53
N ILE A 361 -25.95 -1.75 23.81
CA ILE A 361 -25.96 -1.84 22.35
C ILE A 361 -26.86 -2.98 21.83
N ALA A 362 -27.10 -4.01 22.65
CA ALA A 362 -27.97 -5.15 22.31
C ALA A 362 -29.40 -4.71 21.96
N GLU A 363 -29.87 -3.57 22.43
CA GLU A 363 -31.19 -3.03 22.13
C GLU A 363 -31.33 -2.54 20.68
N VAL A 364 -30.20 -2.21 20.04
CA VAL A 364 -30.15 -1.64 18.70
C VAL A 364 -29.45 -2.53 17.67
N MET A 365 -28.87 -3.64 18.13
CA MET A 365 -28.33 -4.63 17.20
C MET A 365 -29.41 -5.11 16.25
N PRO A 366 -29.09 -5.29 14.94
CA PRO A 366 -30.04 -5.95 14.06
C PRO A 366 -30.40 -7.29 14.70
N ASP A 367 -31.70 -7.63 14.73
CA ASP A 367 -32.09 -8.96 15.09
C ASP A 367 -31.30 -9.94 14.21
N ALA A 368 -30.24 -10.49 14.77
CA ALA A 368 -29.74 -11.75 14.29
C ALA A 368 -31.00 -12.65 14.36
N ALA A 369 -31.50 -13.04 13.19
CA ALA A 369 -32.58 -14.01 13.09
C ALA A 369 -32.25 -15.09 14.13
N GLN A 370 -32.96 -15.10 15.26
CA GLN A 370 -32.56 -15.77 16.50
C GLN A 370 -31.67 -16.97 16.20
N PRO A 371 -30.33 -16.86 16.27
CA PRO A 371 -29.57 -18.06 16.38
C PRO A 371 -30.11 -18.65 17.67
N GLN A 372 -30.62 -19.85 17.59
CA GLN A 372 -30.90 -20.65 18.78
C GLN A 372 -29.74 -20.35 19.71
N ARG A 373 -30.00 -19.64 20.82
CA ARG A 373 -28.94 -19.19 21.75
C ARG A 373 -28.05 -20.40 21.92
N PRO A 374 -26.80 -20.35 21.50
CA PRO A 374 -25.93 -21.49 21.57
C PRO A 374 -26.01 -21.94 23.01
N GLY A 375 -26.41 -23.17 23.26
CA GLY A 375 -26.59 -23.66 24.62
C GLY A 375 -25.27 -23.33 25.35
N LEU A 376 -25.31 -23.09 26.65
CA LEU A 376 -24.11 -22.74 27.44
C LEU A 376 -22.86 -23.55 27.03
N ARG A 377 -23.07 -24.79 26.62
CA ARG A 377 -22.03 -25.68 26.08
C ARG A 377 -21.41 -25.19 24.78
N GLU A 378 -22.21 -24.71 23.86
CA GLU A 378 -21.72 -24.23 22.53
C GLU A 378 -21.02 -22.88 22.64
N ALA A 379 -21.57 -21.97 23.45
CA ALA A 379 -20.96 -20.69 23.74
C ALA A 379 -19.60 -20.87 24.45
N THR A 380 -19.53 -21.76 25.45
CA THR A 380 -18.28 -22.09 26.15
C THR A 380 -17.27 -22.74 25.20
N ALA A 381 -17.72 -23.65 24.32
CA ALA A 381 -16.85 -24.30 23.35
C ALA A 381 -16.29 -23.32 22.28
N ALA A 382 -17.07 -22.33 21.85
CA ALA A 382 -16.61 -21.28 20.94
C ALA A 382 -15.55 -20.37 21.60
N PHE A 383 -15.81 -19.95 22.83
CA PHE A 383 -14.88 -19.17 23.64
C PHE A 383 -13.56 -19.93 23.91
N GLU A 384 -13.67 -21.20 24.30
CA GLU A 384 -12.51 -22.08 24.53
C GLU A 384 -11.68 -22.25 23.24
N ARG A 385 -12.32 -22.42 22.07
CA ARG A 385 -11.62 -22.50 20.78
C ARG A 385 -10.80 -21.25 20.50
N GLN A 386 -11.38 -20.09 20.68
CA GLN A 386 -10.73 -18.82 20.44
C GLN A 386 -9.54 -18.60 21.38
N MET A 387 -9.71 -18.84 22.67
CA MET A 387 -8.66 -18.69 23.67
C MET A 387 -7.49 -19.65 23.43
N ILE A 388 -7.79 -20.91 23.09
CA ILE A 388 -6.78 -21.92 22.83
C ILE A 388 -6.05 -21.62 21.51
N GLY A 389 -6.77 -21.25 20.44
CA GLY A 389 -6.18 -20.88 19.15
C GLY A 389 -5.23 -19.71 19.29
N LYS A 390 -5.65 -18.65 20.00
CA LYS A 390 -4.82 -17.48 20.26
C LYS A 390 -3.56 -17.82 21.08
N ALA A 391 -3.69 -18.60 22.14
CA ALA A 391 -2.56 -19.01 22.96
C ALA A 391 -1.54 -19.87 22.18
N ILE A 392 -2.00 -20.73 21.27
CA ILE A 392 -1.10 -21.52 20.39
C ILE A 392 -0.35 -20.60 19.44
N GLN A 393 -1.03 -19.61 18.85
CA GLN A 393 -0.46 -18.65 17.91
C GLN A 393 0.53 -17.72 18.60
N ASP A 394 0.18 -17.14 19.76
CA ASP A 394 1.02 -16.22 20.53
C ASP A 394 2.35 -16.89 21.02
N HIS A 395 2.33 -18.23 21.15
CA HIS A 395 3.50 -19.01 21.59
C HIS A 395 4.12 -19.87 20.47
N GLU A 396 3.88 -19.51 19.20
CA GLU A 396 4.49 -20.16 18.02
C GLU A 396 4.36 -21.69 18.03
N GLY A 397 3.22 -22.22 18.46
CA GLY A 397 2.94 -23.65 18.52
C GLY A 397 3.60 -24.38 19.71
N ARG A 398 4.29 -23.69 20.62
CA ARG A 398 4.89 -24.30 21.82
C ARG A 398 3.82 -24.61 22.85
N MET A 399 3.37 -25.87 22.82
CA MET A 399 2.22 -26.35 23.62
C MET A 399 2.41 -26.21 25.13
N ASP A 400 3.64 -26.26 25.63
CA ASP A 400 3.91 -26.12 27.08
C ASP A 400 3.71 -24.67 27.53
N ASP A 401 4.20 -23.72 26.70
CA ASP A 401 4.06 -22.29 26.97
C ASP A 401 2.60 -21.83 26.82
N ALA A 402 1.89 -22.31 25.78
CA ALA A 402 0.48 -22.06 25.57
C ALA A 402 -0.38 -22.60 26.74
N ALA A 403 -0.07 -23.79 27.24
CA ALA A 403 -0.76 -24.38 28.38
C ALA A 403 -0.53 -23.56 29.67
N ALA A 404 0.71 -23.12 29.90
CA ALA A 404 1.06 -22.26 31.03
C ALA A 404 0.34 -20.91 30.96
N ALA A 405 0.26 -20.28 29.78
CA ALA A 405 -0.44 -19.01 29.57
C ALA A 405 -1.95 -19.13 29.82
N LEU A 406 -2.55 -20.29 29.50
CA LEU A 406 -3.96 -20.58 29.77
C LEU A 406 -4.22 -21.07 31.21
N GLY A 407 -3.19 -21.24 32.02
CA GLY A 407 -3.31 -21.73 33.41
C GLY A 407 -3.78 -23.20 33.51
N ILE A 408 -3.57 -24.02 32.46
CA ILE A 408 -3.99 -25.44 32.42
C ILE A 408 -2.80 -26.36 32.16
N GLY A 409 -2.95 -27.63 32.53
CA GLY A 409 -1.92 -28.64 32.22
C GLY A 409 -1.89 -28.97 30.71
N ARG A 410 -0.70 -29.31 30.18
CA ARG A 410 -0.51 -29.70 28.75
C ARG A 410 -1.43 -30.85 28.33
N ARG A 411 -1.69 -31.82 29.21
CA ARG A 411 -2.62 -32.92 28.93
C ARG A 411 -4.05 -32.41 28.72
N THR A 412 -4.50 -31.51 29.58
CA THR A 412 -5.84 -30.87 29.50
C THR A 412 -5.97 -30.02 28.24
N LEU A 413 -4.91 -29.31 27.85
CA LEU A 413 -4.87 -28.55 26.58
C LEU A 413 -5.04 -29.47 25.37
N ASN A 414 -4.32 -30.58 25.31
CA ASN A 414 -4.45 -31.56 24.22
C ASN A 414 -5.85 -32.20 24.16
N GLU A 415 -6.44 -32.57 25.30
CA GLU A 415 -7.80 -33.11 25.40
C GLU A 415 -8.81 -32.08 24.86
N LYS A 416 -8.65 -30.79 25.18
CA LYS A 416 -9.51 -29.71 24.69
C LYS A 416 -9.34 -29.46 23.19
N ILE A 417 -8.13 -29.47 22.66
CA ILE A 417 -7.85 -29.34 21.22
C ILE A 417 -8.58 -30.40 20.41
N VAL A 418 -8.45 -31.66 20.83
CA VAL A 418 -9.16 -32.80 20.18
C VAL A 418 -10.65 -32.67 20.29
N LYS A 419 -11.18 -32.36 21.49
CA LYS A 419 -12.60 -32.22 21.75
C LYS A 419 -13.26 -31.06 20.98
N LEU A 420 -12.51 -29.97 20.74
CA LEU A 420 -12.99 -28.78 20.06
C LEU A 420 -12.72 -28.81 18.54
N GLY A 421 -12.03 -29.85 18.01
CA GLY A 421 -11.75 -30.03 16.60
C GLY A 421 -10.77 -28.98 16.05
N LEU A 422 -9.84 -28.48 16.88
CA LEU A 422 -8.82 -27.53 16.45
C LEU A 422 -7.71 -28.26 15.68
N ASP A 423 -7.38 -27.76 14.50
CA ASP A 423 -6.22 -28.23 13.72
C ASP A 423 -4.98 -27.48 14.19
N LYS A 424 -3.99 -28.23 14.71
CA LYS A 424 -2.75 -27.65 15.21
C LYS A 424 -1.91 -26.98 14.11
N ASP A 425 -1.99 -27.51 12.89
CA ASP A 425 -1.20 -27.06 11.76
C ASP A 425 -1.77 -25.79 11.13
N ALA A 426 -3.01 -25.42 11.44
CA ALA A 426 -3.66 -24.19 11.00
C ALA A 426 -3.21 -22.93 11.81
N TYR A 427 -2.52 -23.13 12.93
CA TYR A 427 -2.06 -22.05 13.82
C TYR A 427 -0.53 -21.94 13.92
N LEU A 428 0.19 -22.68 13.07
CA LEU A 428 1.64 -22.60 12.87
C LEU A 428 1.96 -21.79 11.63
#